data_54edfee694da989b9aac5dce8aa9eb06
#
_entry.id   54edfee694da989b9aac5dce8aa9eb06
#
_cell.length_a   1.000
_cell.length_b   1.000
_cell.length_c   1.000
_cell.angle_alpha   90.00
_cell.angle_beta   90.00
_cell.angle_gamma   90.00
#
_symmetry.space_group_name_H-M   'P 1'
#
loop_
_entity.id
_entity.type
_entity.pdbx_description
1 polymer ?
#
loop_
_entity_poly.entity_id
_entity_poly.type
_entity_poly.pdbx_seq_one_letter_code
_entity_poly.pdbx_strand_id
1 'polypeptide(L)'
;VQLKNKFQSLTEAVFKVYKSPTMEPGQKDQVKLLKMSKIDNREQTDSVLAKISSGVEACLQLDIMKNLPDFLLLESGEELYTYTSGDIVSVDDRTANVVYFEQKRGVKEPLFCGELYIDSENSALLRARFEIHPRYVKAATRLFVIRQAPKIRLTTEKLVYTVSYKPWNGTYYVHHIRGDLYFKMKRKRMLFSNPTLYTWFEMVTCRIDGENVTRFPRAERLPVHTVFSETDFKYDADFWGDFNVIPLEEELGKIIEKVSLKIEQTEAP
;
A
#
# COMPACT_ATOMS: atom_id res chain seq x y z
N VAL A 1 -8.95 -2.55 -7.37
CA VAL A 1 -9.41 -3.89 -6.96
C VAL A 1 -9.85 -4.67 -8.19
N GLN A 2 -9.41 -5.91 -8.34
CA GLN A 2 -9.78 -6.79 -9.45
C GLN A 2 -10.32 -8.13 -8.92
N LEU A 3 -11.35 -8.65 -9.57
CA LEU A 3 -11.93 -9.96 -9.29
C LEU A 3 -12.15 -10.71 -10.61
N LYS A 4 -11.59 -11.93 -10.74
CA LYS A 4 -11.64 -12.70 -11.99
C LYS A 4 -11.19 -11.89 -13.21
N ASN A 5 -10.09 -11.15 -13.10
CA ASN A 5 -9.59 -10.23 -14.13
C ASN A 5 -10.59 -9.13 -14.55
N LYS A 6 -11.63 -8.88 -13.75
CA LYS A 6 -12.53 -7.75 -13.94
C LYS A 6 -12.24 -6.68 -12.92
N PHE A 7 -12.08 -5.47 -13.40
CA PHE A 7 -11.92 -4.30 -12.56
C PHE A 7 -13.20 -4.03 -11.75
N GLN A 8 -13.04 -3.77 -10.45
CA GLN A 8 -14.17 -3.54 -9.54
C GLN A 8 -14.24 -2.09 -9.08
N SER A 9 -13.15 -1.54 -8.61
CA SER A 9 -13.10 -0.16 -8.13
C SER A 9 -11.68 0.40 -8.10
N LEU A 10 -11.55 1.70 -8.32
CA LEU A 10 -10.36 2.49 -8.12
C LEU A 10 -10.71 3.70 -7.27
N THR A 11 -9.84 4.04 -6.34
CA THR A 11 -9.91 5.30 -5.59
C THR A 11 -8.54 5.94 -5.65
N GLU A 12 -8.52 7.20 -6.02
CA GLU A 12 -7.34 8.04 -6.14
C GLU A 12 -7.48 9.22 -5.20
N ALA A 13 -6.40 9.63 -4.57
CA ALA A 13 -6.42 10.76 -3.65
C ALA A 13 -5.11 11.52 -3.67
N VAL A 14 -5.20 12.84 -3.55
CA VAL A 14 -4.08 13.73 -3.26
C VAL A 14 -4.23 14.26 -1.84
N PHE A 15 -3.18 14.10 -1.04
CA PHE A 15 -3.22 14.53 0.35
C PHE A 15 -1.88 15.11 0.80
N LYS A 16 -1.93 15.91 1.85
CA LYS A 16 -0.74 16.37 2.58
C LYS A 16 -0.54 15.51 3.80
N VAL A 17 0.72 15.15 4.06
CA VAL A 17 1.12 14.44 5.28
C VAL A 17 2.02 15.35 6.10
N TYR A 18 1.62 15.65 7.34
CA TYR A 18 2.55 16.16 8.35
C TYR A 18 3.26 14.96 8.98
N LYS A 19 4.54 14.83 8.70
CA LYS A 19 5.40 13.80 9.30
C LYS A 19 5.82 14.26 10.67
N SER A 20 5.38 13.57 11.73
CA SER A 20 5.86 13.85 13.08
C SER A 20 7.31 13.40 13.25
N PRO A 21 8.12 14.08 14.09
CA PRO A 21 9.48 13.65 14.40
C PRO A 21 9.51 12.21 14.92
N THR A 22 10.47 11.43 14.48
CA THR A 22 10.61 10.01 14.88
C THR A 22 10.93 9.84 16.36
N MET A 23 11.62 10.82 16.94
CA MET A 23 12.10 10.79 18.32
C MET A 23 11.06 11.22 19.38
N GLU A 24 9.85 11.61 18.97
CA GLU A 24 8.80 12.01 19.92
C GLU A 24 7.79 10.87 20.12
N PRO A 25 7.85 10.13 21.23
CA PRO A 25 6.91 9.05 21.52
C PRO A 25 5.46 9.56 21.55
N GLY A 26 4.56 8.81 20.89
CA GLY A 26 3.12 9.11 20.90
C GLY A 26 2.65 10.17 19.90
N GLN A 27 3.53 10.81 19.16
CA GLN A 27 3.14 11.70 18.07
C GLN A 27 2.89 10.90 16.79
N LYS A 28 1.69 11.06 16.22
CA LYS A 28 1.28 10.42 14.98
C LYS A 28 1.38 11.39 13.81
N ASP A 29 1.66 10.85 12.63
CA ASP A 29 1.54 11.57 11.37
C ASP A 29 0.10 12.07 11.21
N GLN A 30 -0.06 13.21 10.58
CA GLN A 30 -1.37 13.79 10.30
C GLN A 30 -1.58 13.87 8.81
N VAL A 31 -2.78 13.56 8.37
CA VAL A 31 -3.16 13.58 6.96
C VAL A 31 -4.24 14.64 6.75
N LYS A 32 -4.09 15.43 5.70
CA LYS A 32 -5.11 16.34 5.19
C LYS A 32 -5.42 15.96 3.74
N LEU A 33 -6.65 15.60 3.48
CA LEU A 33 -7.13 15.31 2.13
C LEU A 33 -7.26 16.61 1.33
N LEU A 34 -6.72 16.64 0.11
CA LEU A 34 -6.83 17.77 -0.82
C LEU A 34 -7.84 17.48 -1.91
N LYS A 35 -7.73 16.32 -2.56
CA LYS A 35 -8.61 15.88 -3.65
C LYS A 35 -8.82 14.38 -3.54
N MET A 36 -9.94 13.88 -4.03
CA MET A 36 -10.21 12.46 -4.18
C MET A 36 -11.11 12.19 -5.37
N SER A 37 -10.84 11.11 -6.08
CA SER A 37 -11.66 10.59 -7.16
C SER A 37 -11.93 9.11 -6.94
N LYS A 38 -13.12 8.65 -7.34
CA LYS A 38 -13.52 7.26 -7.18
C LYS A 38 -14.23 6.77 -8.43
N ILE A 39 -13.79 5.63 -8.93
CA ILE A 39 -14.46 4.86 -9.97
C ILE A 39 -14.94 3.55 -9.35
N ASP A 40 -16.22 3.27 -9.40
CA ASP A 40 -16.83 2.05 -8.87
C ASP A 40 -17.64 1.35 -9.96
N ASN A 41 -17.20 0.17 -10.36
CA ASN A 41 -17.84 -0.66 -11.39
C ASN A 41 -18.53 -1.90 -10.78
N ARG A 42 -18.76 -1.90 -9.46
CA ARG A 42 -19.44 -2.99 -8.76
C ARG A 42 -20.94 -2.94 -9.04
N GLU A 43 -21.53 -4.07 -9.36
CA GLU A 43 -22.97 -4.22 -9.34
C GLU A 43 -23.49 -3.99 -7.90
N GLN A 44 -24.63 -3.32 -7.73
CA GLN A 44 -25.19 -2.93 -6.42
C GLN A 44 -25.32 -4.07 -5.40
N THR A 45 -25.39 -5.32 -5.87
CA THR A 45 -25.50 -6.52 -5.05
C THR A 45 -24.20 -6.95 -4.38
N ASP A 46 -23.06 -6.46 -4.83
CA ASP A 46 -21.72 -6.86 -4.34
C ASP A 46 -21.07 -5.82 -3.42
N SER A 47 -21.87 -4.97 -2.81
CA SER A 47 -21.49 -3.68 -2.21
C SER A 47 -20.44 -3.70 -1.09
N VAL A 48 -20.12 -4.78 -0.43
CA VAL A 48 -18.94 -4.90 0.46
C VAL A 48 -18.52 -6.36 0.54
N LEU A 49 -17.70 -6.80 -0.39
CA LEU A 49 -17.16 -8.16 -0.33
C LEU A 49 -16.22 -8.37 0.86
N ALA A 50 -15.35 -7.41 1.11
CA ALA A 50 -14.44 -7.42 2.24
C ALA A 50 -13.84 -6.02 2.50
N LYS A 51 -13.52 -5.74 3.75
CA LYS A 51 -12.69 -4.62 4.16
C LYS A 51 -11.27 -5.14 4.40
N ILE A 52 -10.35 -4.67 3.60
CA ILE A 52 -8.94 -5.06 3.64
C ILE A 52 -8.13 -3.87 4.17
N SER A 53 -7.11 -4.15 4.98
CA SER A 53 -6.18 -3.12 5.47
C SER A 53 -5.42 -2.52 4.28
N SER A 54 -5.85 -1.34 3.86
CA SER A 54 -5.30 -0.59 2.74
C SER A 54 -5.60 0.90 2.93
N GLY A 55 -5.06 1.74 2.05
CA GLY A 55 -5.27 3.17 2.08
C GLY A 55 -4.15 3.93 2.79
N VAL A 56 -4.39 5.20 3.16
CA VAL A 56 -3.34 6.11 3.65
C VAL A 56 -2.68 5.59 4.92
N GLU A 57 -3.46 5.06 5.87
CA GLU A 57 -2.91 4.52 7.11
C GLU A 57 -1.94 3.37 6.85
N ALA A 58 -2.32 2.43 5.98
CA ALA A 58 -1.45 1.32 5.61
C ALA A 58 -0.15 1.81 4.95
N CYS A 59 -0.25 2.82 4.06
CA CYS A 59 0.94 3.44 3.46
C CYS A 59 1.84 4.09 4.53
N LEU A 60 1.28 4.84 5.48
CA LEU A 60 2.09 5.49 6.51
C LEU A 60 2.75 4.48 7.46
N GLN A 61 2.08 3.35 7.76
CA GLN A 61 2.66 2.27 8.56
C GLN A 61 3.80 1.55 7.82
N LEU A 62 3.78 1.53 6.49
CA LEU A 62 4.84 0.95 5.67
C LEU A 62 6.07 1.86 5.51
N ASP A 63 6.11 3.04 6.12
CA ASP A 63 7.37 3.77 6.32
C ASP A 63 8.21 3.03 7.37
N ILE A 64 8.90 1.98 6.92
CA ILE A 64 9.62 1.03 7.79
C ILE A 64 10.85 1.63 8.47
N MET A 65 11.34 2.78 8.03
CA MET A 65 12.41 3.50 8.74
C MET A 65 11.86 4.32 9.90
N LYS A 66 10.57 4.67 9.87
CA LYS A 66 9.87 5.30 10.98
C LYS A 66 9.20 4.28 11.91
N ASN A 67 8.62 3.24 11.34
CA ASN A 67 7.91 2.17 12.03
C ASN A 67 8.72 0.87 11.86
N LEU A 68 9.87 0.80 12.55
CA LEU A 68 10.82 -0.31 12.39
C LEU A 68 10.15 -1.66 12.63
N PRO A 69 10.06 -2.54 11.61
CA PRO A 69 9.59 -3.90 11.79
C PRO A 69 10.67 -4.79 12.42
N ASP A 70 10.28 -5.95 12.92
CA ASP A 70 11.18 -6.90 13.62
C ASP A 70 12.46 -7.20 12.83
N PHE A 71 12.39 -7.32 11.51
CA PHE A 71 13.56 -7.59 10.67
C PHE A 71 14.53 -6.41 10.50
N LEU A 72 14.23 -5.24 11.07
CA LEU A 72 15.13 -4.08 11.16
C LEU A 72 15.55 -3.76 12.60
N LEU A 73 15.01 -4.46 13.60
CA LEU A 73 15.39 -4.34 14.99
C LEU A 73 16.52 -5.32 15.32
N LEU A 74 17.52 -4.87 16.06
CA LEU A 74 18.69 -5.69 16.36
C LEU A 74 18.31 -6.97 17.12
N GLU A 75 17.61 -6.85 18.24
CA GLU A 75 17.23 -7.99 19.10
C GLU A 75 16.28 -8.96 18.38
N SER A 76 15.13 -8.46 17.92
CA SER A 76 14.15 -9.30 17.20
C SER A 76 14.70 -9.84 15.88
N GLY A 77 15.54 -9.07 15.19
CA GLY A 77 16.17 -9.47 13.95
C GLY A 77 17.10 -10.67 14.17
N GLU A 78 17.97 -10.63 15.15
CA GLU A 78 18.87 -11.76 15.46
C GLU A 78 18.12 -12.99 15.96
N GLU A 79 17.05 -12.82 16.72
CA GLU A 79 16.26 -13.95 17.24
C GLU A 79 15.42 -14.63 16.14
N LEU A 80 14.74 -13.85 15.32
CA LEU A 80 13.68 -14.33 14.43
C LEU A 80 14.14 -14.59 12.99
N TYR A 81 15.24 -13.96 12.54
CA TYR A 81 15.64 -13.92 11.14
C TYR A 81 17.04 -14.45 10.88
N THR A 82 17.25 -14.86 9.65
CA THR A 82 18.57 -15.16 9.05
C THR A 82 18.78 -14.16 7.93
N TYR A 83 19.96 -13.53 7.89
CA TYR A 83 20.36 -12.59 6.86
C TYR A 83 21.43 -13.17 5.98
N THR A 84 21.35 -12.91 4.68
CA THR A 84 22.32 -13.37 3.68
C THR A 84 22.67 -12.22 2.76
N SER A 85 23.97 -12.00 2.56
CA SER A 85 24.46 -11.03 1.59
C SER A 85 24.11 -11.47 0.17
N GLY A 86 23.58 -10.58 -0.61
CA GLY A 86 23.28 -10.75 -2.03
C GLY A 86 24.27 -10.01 -2.93
N ASP A 87 23.84 -9.76 -4.16
CA ASP A 87 24.62 -9.07 -5.17
C ASP A 87 24.65 -7.54 -4.93
N ILE A 88 25.58 -6.87 -5.60
CA ILE A 88 25.62 -5.42 -5.70
C ILE A 88 24.85 -5.03 -6.95
N VAL A 89 23.87 -4.15 -6.80
CA VAL A 89 22.98 -3.71 -7.89
C VAL A 89 22.89 -2.19 -7.98
N SER A 90 22.37 -1.66 -9.10
CA SER A 90 22.03 -0.25 -9.22
C SER A 90 20.56 -0.03 -8.84
N VAL A 91 20.29 0.97 -8.01
CA VAL A 91 18.94 1.43 -7.63
C VAL A 91 18.90 2.95 -7.78
N ASP A 92 18.10 3.45 -8.71
CA ASP A 92 17.96 4.91 -8.98
C ASP A 92 19.32 5.63 -9.06
N ASP A 93 20.22 5.13 -9.92
CA ASP A 93 21.59 5.62 -10.16
C ASP A 93 22.55 5.54 -8.96
N ARG A 94 22.21 4.81 -7.91
CA ARG A 94 23.07 4.54 -6.75
C ARG A 94 23.43 3.06 -6.68
N THR A 95 24.63 2.78 -6.21
CA THR A 95 25.08 1.40 -5.96
C THR A 95 24.53 0.92 -4.63
N ALA A 96 23.87 -0.24 -4.62
CA ALA A 96 23.28 -0.84 -3.44
C ALA A 96 23.78 -2.26 -3.20
N ASN A 97 24.08 -2.56 -1.94
CA ASN A 97 24.27 -3.92 -1.45
C ASN A 97 22.91 -4.54 -1.16
N VAL A 98 22.62 -5.71 -1.69
CA VAL A 98 21.39 -6.45 -1.38
C VAL A 98 21.61 -7.30 -0.15
N VAL A 99 20.66 -7.27 0.78
CA VAL A 99 20.61 -8.14 1.94
C VAL A 99 19.29 -8.88 1.92
N TYR A 100 19.34 -10.19 1.77
CA TYR A 100 18.17 -11.06 1.91
C TYR A 100 17.91 -11.36 3.38
N PHE A 101 16.65 -11.39 3.78
CA PHE A 101 16.23 -11.80 5.10
C PHE A 101 15.09 -12.81 5.03
N GLU A 102 15.15 -13.82 5.87
CA GLU A 102 14.15 -14.88 5.95
C GLU A 102 13.94 -15.30 7.41
N GLN A 103 12.69 -15.61 7.79
CA GLN A 103 12.42 -16.10 9.13
C GLN A 103 13.09 -17.45 9.40
N LYS A 104 13.62 -17.64 10.60
CA LYS A 104 14.26 -18.89 11.02
C LYS A 104 13.25 -20.05 11.03
N ARG A 105 13.73 -21.27 10.73
CA ARG A 105 12.89 -22.47 10.58
C ARG A 105 12.07 -22.84 11.82
N GLY A 106 12.50 -22.46 13.00
CA GLY A 106 11.80 -22.72 14.28
C GLY A 106 10.63 -21.79 14.55
N VAL A 107 10.59 -20.65 13.89
CA VAL A 107 9.55 -19.61 14.07
C VAL A 107 8.31 -19.99 13.27
N LYS A 108 7.13 -20.01 13.92
CA LYS A 108 5.86 -20.45 13.31
C LYS A 108 4.90 -19.29 13.03
N GLU A 109 5.19 -18.13 13.54
CA GLU A 109 4.45 -16.90 13.30
C GLU A 109 4.57 -16.49 11.82
N PRO A 110 3.54 -15.86 11.24
CA PRO A 110 3.60 -15.34 9.87
C PRO A 110 4.45 -14.05 9.83
N LEU A 111 5.76 -14.19 9.75
CA LEU A 111 6.70 -13.09 9.64
C LEU A 111 6.99 -12.76 8.18
N PHE A 112 7.65 -11.63 7.96
CA PHE A 112 8.09 -11.19 6.64
C PHE A 112 9.37 -11.92 6.20
N CYS A 113 9.58 -12.01 4.89
CA CYS A 113 10.84 -12.33 4.26
C CYS A 113 11.02 -11.44 3.04
N GLY A 114 12.24 -11.21 2.59
CA GLY A 114 12.47 -10.32 1.46
C GLY A 114 13.90 -9.86 1.30
N GLU A 115 14.04 -8.67 0.73
CA GLU A 115 15.30 -8.07 0.34
C GLU A 115 15.35 -6.58 0.71
N LEU A 116 16.50 -6.16 1.19
CA LEU A 116 16.84 -4.77 1.52
C LEU A 116 17.94 -4.30 0.57
N TYR A 117 17.80 -3.12 0.03
CA TYR A 117 18.75 -2.47 -0.87
C TYR A 117 19.39 -1.32 -0.11
N ILE A 118 20.61 -1.53 0.33
CA ILE A 118 21.35 -0.62 1.21
C ILE A 118 22.42 0.08 0.39
N ASP A 119 22.39 1.40 0.38
CA ASP A 119 23.37 2.24 -0.28
C ASP A 119 24.80 1.89 0.16
N SER A 120 25.69 1.60 -0.80
CA SER A 120 27.06 1.22 -0.51
C SER A 120 27.95 2.36 0.01
N GLU A 121 27.53 3.63 -0.20
CA GLU A 121 28.31 4.81 0.21
C GLU A 121 27.99 5.26 1.63
N ASN A 122 26.70 5.26 2.01
CA ASN A 122 26.25 5.85 3.27
C ASN A 122 25.37 4.96 4.12
N SER A 123 25.18 3.69 3.71
CA SER A 123 24.37 2.68 4.40
C SER A 123 22.88 3.05 4.56
N ALA A 124 22.38 4.00 3.78
CA ALA A 124 20.95 4.32 3.78
C ALA A 124 20.13 3.21 3.12
N LEU A 125 18.93 2.94 3.63
CA LEU A 125 17.99 2.07 2.95
C LEU A 125 17.41 2.80 1.73
N LEU A 126 17.69 2.30 0.53
CA LEU A 126 17.16 2.83 -0.73
C LEU A 126 15.81 2.21 -1.09
N ARG A 127 15.69 0.90 -0.86
CA ARG A 127 14.49 0.13 -1.16
C ARG A 127 14.38 -1.08 -0.25
N ALA A 128 13.17 -1.47 0.07
CA ALA A 128 12.86 -2.77 0.64
C ALA A 128 11.73 -3.41 -0.16
N ARG A 129 11.85 -4.70 -0.47
CA ARG A 129 10.80 -5.51 -1.03
C ARG A 129 10.60 -6.73 -0.15
N PHE A 130 9.40 -6.90 0.39
CA PHE A 130 9.13 -7.94 1.37
C PHE A 130 7.72 -8.49 1.25
N GLU A 131 7.56 -9.73 1.66
CA GLU A 131 6.28 -10.43 1.67
C GLU A 131 6.12 -11.26 2.95
N ILE A 132 4.88 -11.59 3.33
CA ILE A 132 4.69 -12.61 4.37
C ILE A 132 5.21 -13.94 3.84
N HIS A 133 6.02 -14.62 4.63
CA HIS A 133 6.63 -15.89 4.24
C HIS A 133 5.58 -16.86 3.68
N PRO A 134 5.72 -17.40 2.45
CA PRO A 134 4.69 -18.16 1.74
C PRO A 134 4.10 -19.35 2.52
N ARG A 135 4.92 -19.99 3.38
CA ARG A 135 4.47 -21.10 4.25
C ARG A 135 3.40 -20.68 5.25
N TYR A 136 3.43 -19.43 5.70
CA TYR A 136 2.58 -18.92 6.79
C TYR A 136 1.56 -17.89 6.35
N VAL A 137 1.58 -17.46 5.08
CA VAL A 137 0.73 -16.38 4.56
C VAL A 137 -0.77 -16.60 4.82
N LYS A 138 -1.25 -17.85 4.80
CA LYS A 138 -2.67 -18.14 5.10
C LYS A 138 -3.05 -17.84 6.54
N ALA A 139 -2.13 -18.03 7.48
CA ALA A 139 -2.34 -17.72 8.89
C ALA A 139 -2.46 -16.21 9.15
N ALA A 140 -1.82 -15.40 8.29
CA ALA A 140 -1.88 -13.93 8.36
C ALA A 140 -3.22 -13.34 7.89
N THR A 141 -4.16 -14.13 7.34
CA THR A 141 -5.41 -13.61 6.75
C THR A 141 -6.16 -12.64 7.67
N ARG A 142 -6.26 -12.93 8.95
CA ARG A 142 -6.98 -12.07 9.93
C ARG A 142 -6.27 -10.75 10.24
N LEU A 143 -5.00 -10.62 9.90
CA LEU A 143 -4.27 -9.35 10.06
C LEU A 143 -4.66 -8.34 8.98
N PHE A 144 -5.09 -8.82 7.81
CA PHE A 144 -5.35 -8.00 6.63
C PHE A 144 -6.82 -7.90 6.27
N VAL A 145 -7.63 -8.94 6.55
CA VAL A 145 -9.08 -8.94 6.30
C VAL A 145 -9.81 -8.45 7.54
N ILE A 146 -10.13 -7.16 7.58
CA ILE A 146 -10.79 -6.50 8.71
C ILE A 146 -12.27 -6.94 8.82
N ARG A 147 -12.95 -7.06 7.67
CA ARG A 147 -14.36 -7.47 7.60
C ARG A 147 -14.63 -8.18 6.27
N GLN A 148 -15.48 -9.19 6.31
CA GLN A 148 -15.97 -9.89 5.11
C GLN A 148 -17.47 -10.19 5.23
N ALA A 149 -18.16 -10.31 4.09
CA ALA A 149 -19.58 -10.66 4.09
C ALA A 149 -19.79 -12.10 4.61
N PRO A 150 -20.90 -12.40 5.34
CA PRO A 150 -21.12 -13.71 5.99
C PRO A 150 -21.08 -14.92 5.06
N LYS A 151 -21.36 -14.73 3.77
CA LYS A 151 -21.36 -15.78 2.74
C LYS A 151 -20.02 -15.90 1.99
N ILE A 152 -19.03 -15.07 2.33
CA ILE A 152 -17.72 -15.01 1.68
C ILE A 152 -16.64 -15.36 2.69
N ARG A 153 -15.69 -16.19 2.27
CA ARG A 153 -14.46 -16.45 3.02
C ARG A 153 -13.26 -16.09 2.15
N LEU A 154 -12.47 -15.15 2.62
CA LEU A 154 -11.18 -14.80 2.05
C LEU A 154 -10.08 -15.59 2.75
N THR A 155 -9.09 -15.98 1.98
CA THR A 155 -7.84 -16.57 2.48
C THR A 155 -6.70 -15.90 1.74
N THR A 156 -5.73 -15.36 2.47
CA THR A 156 -4.56 -14.72 1.87
C THR A 156 -3.70 -15.74 1.14
N GLU A 157 -3.33 -15.42 -0.09
CA GLU A 157 -2.43 -16.23 -0.91
C GLU A 157 -1.04 -15.59 -1.04
N LYS A 158 -0.99 -14.25 -1.17
CA LYS A 158 0.25 -13.51 -1.30
C LYS A 158 0.04 -12.05 -0.87
N LEU A 159 1.04 -11.48 -0.19
CA LEU A 159 1.10 -10.08 0.22
C LEU A 159 2.51 -9.59 -0.02
N VAL A 160 2.69 -8.70 -0.98
CA VAL A 160 4.00 -8.13 -1.33
C VAL A 160 3.98 -6.64 -1.10
N TYR A 161 5.00 -6.13 -0.48
CA TYR A 161 5.22 -4.70 -0.26
C TYR A 161 6.54 -4.26 -0.86
N THR A 162 6.53 -3.08 -1.44
CA THR A 162 7.73 -2.38 -1.88
C THR A 162 7.73 -0.99 -1.28
N VAL A 163 8.82 -0.61 -0.67
CA VAL A 163 9.02 0.73 -0.11
C VAL A 163 10.33 1.27 -0.64
N SER A 164 10.35 2.50 -1.16
CA SER A 164 11.56 3.15 -1.66
C SER A 164 11.75 4.50 -1.00
N TYR A 165 13.00 4.87 -0.80
CA TYR A 165 13.43 6.10 -0.17
C TYR A 165 14.29 6.91 -1.13
N LYS A 166 14.16 8.25 -1.06
CA LYS A 166 15.02 9.18 -1.79
C LYS A 166 15.57 10.25 -0.87
N PRO A 167 16.78 10.74 -1.14
CA PRO A 167 17.37 11.83 -0.38
C PRO A 167 16.70 13.17 -0.71
N TRP A 168 16.45 13.98 0.31
CA TRP A 168 16.05 15.36 0.22
C TRP A 168 16.74 16.14 1.34
N ASN A 169 17.53 17.17 0.98
CA ASN A 169 18.33 17.96 1.93
C ASN A 169 19.16 17.11 2.92
N GLY A 170 19.82 16.05 2.41
CA GLY A 170 20.70 15.20 3.21
C GLY A 170 19.98 14.14 4.07
N THR A 171 18.65 14.11 4.07
CA THR A 171 17.83 13.11 4.80
C THR A 171 17.04 12.27 3.83
N TYR A 172 16.91 10.97 4.11
CA TYR A 172 16.11 10.07 3.27
C TYR A 172 14.65 10.07 3.70
N TYR A 173 13.76 10.24 2.74
CA TYR A 173 12.32 10.23 2.94
C TYR A 173 11.67 9.14 2.10
N VAL A 174 10.56 8.58 2.59
CA VAL A 174 9.75 7.66 1.83
C VAL A 174 9.30 8.34 0.53
N HIS A 175 9.65 7.72 -0.61
CA HIS A 175 9.31 8.23 -1.93
C HIS A 175 8.17 7.46 -2.55
N HIS A 176 8.20 6.13 -2.47
CA HIS A 176 7.21 5.27 -3.09
C HIS A 176 6.88 4.08 -2.18
N ILE A 177 5.61 3.77 -2.07
CA ILE A 177 5.09 2.61 -1.37
C ILE A 177 4.12 1.91 -2.30
N ARG A 178 4.24 0.59 -2.45
CA ARG A 178 3.28 -0.25 -3.14
C ARG A 178 2.97 -1.50 -2.31
N GLY A 179 1.69 -1.86 -2.26
CA GLY A 179 1.23 -3.11 -1.68
C GLY A 179 0.37 -3.87 -2.66
N ASP A 180 0.74 -5.12 -2.94
CA ASP A 180 0.02 -6.06 -3.83
C ASP A 180 -0.51 -7.22 -2.99
N LEU A 181 -1.83 -7.37 -2.91
CA LEU A 181 -2.50 -8.31 -2.02
C LEU A 181 -3.41 -9.25 -2.81
N TYR A 182 -3.20 -10.54 -2.66
CA TYR A 182 -3.93 -11.61 -3.36
C TYR A 182 -4.67 -12.48 -2.36
N PHE A 183 -5.98 -12.62 -2.56
CA PHE A 183 -6.85 -13.42 -1.71
C PHE A 183 -7.63 -14.42 -2.54
N LYS A 184 -7.68 -15.65 -2.11
CA LYS A 184 -8.62 -16.65 -2.61
C LYS A 184 -9.97 -16.43 -1.99
N MET A 185 -10.99 -16.29 -2.82
CA MET A 185 -12.36 -16.08 -2.36
C MET A 185 -13.19 -17.35 -2.50
N LYS A 186 -13.80 -17.81 -1.40
CA LYS A 186 -14.81 -18.88 -1.41
C LYS A 186 -16.17 -18.29 -1.10
N ARG A 187 -17.17 -18.60 -1.91
CA ARG A 187 -18.60 -18.30 -1.65
C ARG A 187 -19.31 -19.53 -1.13
N LYS A 188 -20.13 -19.35 -0.04
CA LYS A 188 -20.84 -20.42 0.67
C LYS A 188 -21.94 -21.04 -0.20
N ARG A 189 -21.95 -21.67 -1.17
CA ARG A 189 -22.87 -22.33 -2.08
C ARG A 189 -22.37 -22.45 -3.54
N MET A 190 -21.15 -21.98 -3.82
CA MET A 190 -20.53 -22.19 -5.13
C MET A 190 -19.45 -23.27 -5.03
N LEU A 191 -19.75 -24.47 -5.56
CA LEU A 191 -18.86 -25.64 -5.44
C LEU A 191 -17.64 -25.57 -6.38
N PHE A 192 -17.69 -24.76 -7.45
CA PHE A 192 -16.71 -24.87 -8.53
C PHE A 192 -15.94 -23.59 -8.90
N SER A 193 -16.09 -22.50 -8.14
CA SER A 193 -15.37 -21.26 -8.47
C SER A 193 -14.78 -20.61 -7.22
N ASN A 194 -13.45 -20.62 -7.13
CA ASN A 194 -12.70 -19.90 -6.11
C ASN A 194 -11.88 -18.81 -6.80
N PRO A 195 -12.48 -17.67 -7.18
CA PRO A 195 -11.74 -16.61 -7.85
C PRO A 195 -10.71 -15.97 -6.91
N THR A 196 -9.63 -15.45 -7.49
CA THR A 196 -8.69 -14.59 -6.79
C THR A 196 -9.22 -13.18 -6.78
N LEU A 197 -9.24 -12.58 -5.60
CA LEU A 197 -9.41 -11.14 -5.41
C LEU A 197 -8.01 -10.53 -5.33
N TYR A 198 -7.69 -9.68 -6.28
CA TYR A 198 -6.48 -8.89 -6.26
C TYR A 198 -6.82 -7.45 -5.86
N THR A 199 -6.09 -6.91 -4.93
CA THR A 199 -6.16 -5.50 -4.55
C THR A 199 -4.76 -4.96 -4.37
N TRP A 200 -4.56 -3.72 -4.77
CA TRP A 200 -3.30 -3.03 -4.58
C TRP A 200 -3.56 -1.62 -4.03
N PHE A 201 -2.56 -1.05 -3.46
CA PHE A 201 -2.48 0.37 -3.16
C PHE A 201 -1.08 0.88 -3.46
N GLU A 202 -1.00 2.14 -3.81
CA GLU A 202 0.23 2.79 -4.19
C GLU A 202 0.22 4.23 -3.69
N MET A 203 1.35 4.70 -3.20
CA MET A 203 1.56 6.07 -2.75
C MET A 203 2.91 6.58 -3.26
N VAL A 204 2.91 7.77 -3.82
CA VAL A 204 4.14 8.46 -4.25
C VAL A 204 4.22 9.83 -3.59
N THR A 205 5.38 10.17 -3.05
CA THR A 205 5.69 11.51 -2.57
C THR A 205 6.06 12.41 -3.73
N CYS A 206 5.15 13.30 -4.11
CA CYS A 206 5.32 14.22 -5.23
C CYS A 206 6.16 15.46 -4.84
N ARG A 207 6.03 15.90 -3.58
CA ARG A 207 6.71 17.09 -3.07
C ARG A 207 6.99 16.97 -1.59
N ILE A 208 8.15 17.46 -1.17
CA ILE A 208 8.52 17.61 0.24
C ILE A 208 8.67 19.10 0.53
N ASP A 209 8.12 19.54 1.66
CA ASP A 209 8.22 20.89 2.18
C ASP A 209 8.74 20.81 3.62
N GLY A 210 9.87 21.43 3.88
CA GLY A 210 10.53 21.40 5.19
C GLY A 210 10.57 22.77 5.89
N GLU A 211 10.03 23.82 5.26
CA GLU A 211 10.04 25.17 5.81
C GLU A 211 8.70 25.48 6.47
N ASN A 212 8.75 26.11 7.67
CA ASN A 212 7.57 26.56 8.41
C ASN A 212 6.49 25.47 8.60
N VAL A 213 6.91 24.22 8.79
CA VAL A 213 6.02 23.08 8.91
C VAL A 213 5.22 23.16 10.19
N THR A 214 3.89 23.21 10.09
CA THR A 214 2.97 23.23 11.22
C THR A 214 1.97 22.08 11.15
N ARG A 215 1.47 21.68 12.32
CA ARG A 215 0.42 20.66 12.41
C ARG A 215 -0.89 21.18 11.81
N PHE A 216 -1.63 20.28 11.17
CA PHE A 216 -2.95 20.65 10.66
C PHE A 216 -3.94 20.93 11.79
N PRO A 217 -4.83 21.92 11.65
CA PRO A 217 -5.98 22.11 12.51
C PRO A 217 -6.83 20.83 12.61
N ARG A 218 -7.42 20.56 13.77
CA ARG A 218 -8.19 19.33 14.00
C ARG A 218 -9.32 19.13 12.96
N ALA A 219 -9.96 20.20 12.53
CA ALA A 219 -11.04 20.15 11.54
C ALA A 219 -10.59 19.75 10.13
N GLU A 220 -9.29 19.89 9.81
CA GLU A 220 -8.72 19.59 8.50
C GLU A 220 -8.08 18.20 8.45
N ARG A 221 -7.95 17.53 9.60
CA ARG A 221 -7.31 16.21 9.67
C ARG A 221 -8.26 15.14 9.17
N LEU A 222 -7.76 14.31 8.29
CA LEU A 222 -8.45 13.09 7.89
C LEU A 222 -8.43 12.11 9.07
N PRO A 223 -9.59 11.54 9.48
CA PRO A 223 -9.61 10.47 10.47
C PRO A 223 -8.78 9.27 10.01
N VAL A 224 -7.94 8.74 10.90
CA VAL A 224 -6.97 7.66 10.60
C VAL A 224 -7.65 6.42 9.97
N HIS A 225 -8.89 6.15 10.33
CA HIS A 225 -9.66 5.00 9.86
C HIS A 225 -10.60 5.31 8.68
N THR A 226 -10.38 6.42 7.97
CA THR A 226 -11.21 6.77 6.81
C THR A 226 -11.07 5.71 5.72
N VAL A 227 -12.20 5.15 5.32
CA VAL A 227 -12.27 4.19 4.22
C VAL A 227 -12.71 4.95 2.98
N PHE A 228 -11.77 5.20 2.08
CA PHE A 228 -12.04 5.96 0.85
C PHE A 228 -13.16 5.35 0.00
N SER A 229 -13.33 4.05 0.01
CA SER A 229 -14.41 3.40 -0.74
C SER A 229 -15.82 3.70 -0.20
N GLU A 230 -15.94 4.23 1.02
CA GLU A 230 -17.22 4.56 1.67
C GLU A 230 -17.56 6.06 1.57
N THR A 231 -16.68 6.86 0.97
CA THR A 231 -16.92 8.32 0.78
C THR A 231 -17.49 8.61 -0.60
N ASP A 232 -18.44 9.53 -0.69
CA ASP A 232 -19.04 9.97 -1.94
C ASP A 232 -18.22 11.11 -2.55
N PHE A 233 -17.57 10.84 -3.69
CA PHE A 233 -16.88 11.83 -4.49
C PHE A 233 -17.18 11.63 -5.97
N LYS A 234 -17.33 12.74 -6.72
CA LYS A 234 -17.48 12.69 -8.16
C LYS A 234 -16.13 12.42 -8.83
N TYR A 235 -16.17 11.66 -9.91
CA TYR A 235 -15.02 11.49 -10.80
C TYR A 235 -14.68 12.84 -11.46
N ASP A 236 -13.39 13.16 -11.51
CA ASP A 236 -12.85 14.35 -12.17
C ASP A 236 -11.77 13.87 -13.15
N ALA A 237 -11.99 14.08 -14.45
CA ALA A 237 -11.06 13.67 -15.51
C ALA A 237 -9.71 14.40 -15.43
N ASP A 238 -9.72 15.65 -14.95
CA ASP A 238 -8.53 16.49 -14.78
C ASP A 238 -7.96 16.40 -13.37
N PHE A 239 -8.32 15.34 -12.64
CA PHE A 239 -8.02 15.15 -11.22
C PHE A 239 -6.55 15.34 -10.88
N TRP A 240 -5.67 14.75 -11.68
CA TRP A 240 -4.25 14.70 -11.35
C TRP A 240 -3.53 16.04 -11.59
N GLY A 241 -3.83 16.77 -12.69
CA GLY A 241 -3.13 18.01 -13.00
C GLY A 241 -1.61 17.84 -12.85
N ASP A 242 -1.00 18.69 -12.02
CA ASP A 242 0.45 18.67 -11.73
C ASP A 242 0.91 17.47 -10.88
N PHE A 243 0.00 16.62 -10.39
CA PHE A 243 0.30 15.45 -9.57
C PHE A 243 0.32 14.12 -10.34
N ASN A 244 0.34 14.17 -11.66
CA ASN A 244 0.36 12.96 -12.51
C ASN A 244 1.75 12.29 -12.54
N VAL A 245 2.12 11.63 -11.45
CA VAL A 245 3.43 10.99 -11.25
C VAL A 245 3.38 9.46 -11.24
N ILE A 246 2.18 8.86 -11.11
CA ILE A 246 1.98 7.41 -11.18
C ILE A 246 1.46 7.08 -12.58
N PRO A 247 2.26 6.41 -13.43
CA PRO A 247 1.77 5.97 -14.74
C PRO A 247 0.65 4.94 -14.53
N LEU A 248 -0.48 5.16 -15.20
CA LEU A 248 -1.56 4.18 -15.24
C LEU A 248 -1.09 2.93 -15.99
N GLU A 249 -1.34 1.76 -15.43
CA GLU A 249 -1.21 0.51 -16.18
C GLU A 249 -2.10 0.58 -17.43
N GLU A 250 -1.60 0.17 -18.58
CA GLU A 250 -2.29 0.34 -19.88
C GLU A 250 -3.71 -0.25 -19.93
N GLU A 251 -3.91 -1.39 -19.26
CA GLU A 251 -5.25 -1.99 -19.11
C GLU A 251 -6.18 -1.13 -18.24
N LEU A 252 -5.65 -0.50 -17.20
CA LEU A 252 -6.41 0.38 -16.31
C LEU A 252 -6.85 1.65 -17.06
N GLY A 253 -5.96 2.24 -17.86
CA GLY A 253 -6.26 3.40 -18.71
C GLY A 253 -7.45 3.12 -19.65
N LYS A 254 -7.46 2.00 -20.33
CA LYS A 254 -8.55 1.58 -21.24
C LYS A 254 -9.89 1.35 -20.51
N ILE A 255 -9.85 0.90 -19.26
CA ILE A 255 -11.05 0.69 -18.45
C ILE A 255 -11.61 2.02 -17.96
N ILE A 256 -10.74 2.93 -17.51
CA ILE A 256 -11.11 4.27 -17.07
C ILE A 256 -11.78 5.04 -18.22
N GLU A 257 -11.20 5.02 -19.41
CA GLU A 257 -11.76 5.64 -20.61
C GLU A 257 -13.16 5.11 -20.93
N LYS A 258 -13.38 3.79 -20.88
CA LYS A 258 -14.71 3.19 -21.11
C LYS A 258 -15.74 3.57 -20.05
N VAL A 259 -15.32 3.76 -18.79
CA VAL A 259 -16.22 4.16 -17.70
C VAL A 259 -16.56 5.65 -17.82
N SER A 260 -15.59 6.50 -18.16
CA SER A 260 -15.80 7.92 -18.42
C SER A 260 -16.78 8.17 -19.55
N LEU A 261 -16.62 7.48 -20.67
CA LEU A 261 -17.55 7.54 -21.81
C LEU A 261 -18.98 7.12 -21.45
N LYS A 262 -19.16 6.15 -20.56
CA LYS A 262 -20.48 5.76 -20.06
C LYS A 262 -21.12 6.81 -19.16
N ILE A 263 -20.34 7.49 -18.33
CA ILE A 263 -20.83 8.57 -17.45
C ILE A 263 -21.28 9.75 -18.30
N GLU A 264 -20.50 10.17 -19.29
CA GLU A 264 -20.86 11.24 -20.22
C GLU A 264 -22.14 10.95 -21.02
N GLN A 265 -22.34 9.70 -21.45
CA GLN A 265 -23.56 9.27 -22.17
C GLN A 265 -24.81 9.20 -21.28
N THR A 266 -24.61 9.05 -19.95
CA THR A 266 -25.74 9.00 -18.98
C THR A 266 -26.10 10.37 -18.46
N GLU A 267 -25.19 11.35 -18.53
CA GLU A 267 -25.42 12.75 -18.13
C GLU A 267 -25.81 13.68 -19.31
N ALA A 268 -25.82 13.17 -20.55
CA ALA A 268 -26.35 13.91 -21.70
C ALA A 268 -27.91 13.97 -21.64
N PRO A 269 -28.54 15.15 -21.69
CA PRO A 269 -29.99 15.36 -21.55
C PRO A 269 -30.81 14.72 -22.67
#